data_16efec03e48ad11871ecad5ff805f858
#
_entry.id   16efec03e48ad11871ecad5ff805f858
#
_cell.length_a   1.000
_cell.length_b   1.000
_cell.length_c   1.000
_cell.angle_alpha   90.00
_cell.angle_beta   90.00
_cell.angle_gamma   90.00
#
_symmetry.space_group_name_H-M   'P 1'
#
loop_
_entity.id
_entity.type
_entity.pdbx_description
1 polymer ?
#
loop_
_entity_poly.entity_id
_entity_poly.type
_entity_poly.pdbx_seq_one_letter_code
_entity_poly.pdbx_strand_id
1 'polypeptide(L)'
;MELSIAQLQNDFEQHTVVCALQCAGNRRHTMRTQIKEVQGLDWFDGAVMNCKWRGPRVRDILNKAKVTLPDATEGHVAFACHAVPTQEDDWYLSLIHI
;
A
#
# COMPACT_ATOMS: atom_id res chain seq x y z
N MET A 1 13.99 -10.00 -6.49
CA MET A 1 13.11 -10.67 -7.49
C MET A 1 12.34 -9.59 -8.22
N GLU A 2 12.26 -9.67 -9.52
CA GLU A 2 11.48 -8.77 -10.37
C GLU A 2 10.34 -9.56 -11.01
N LEU A 3 9.16 -8.97 -11.09
CA LEU A 3 7.96 -9.59 -11.65
C LEU A 3 7.24 -8.60 -12.55
N SER A 4 6.87 -9.05 -13.74
CA SER A 4 5.96 -8.32 -14.61
C SER A 4 4.50 -8.43 -14.14
N ILE A 5 3.64 -7.52 -14.60
CA ILE A 5 2.19 -7.59 -14.34
C ILE A 5 1.62 -8.91 -14.86
N ALA A 6 2.04 -9.37 -16.04
CA ALA A 6 1.60 -10.64 -16.61
C ALA A 6 1.96 -11.83 -15.71
N GLN A 7 3.14 -11.84 -15.10
CA GLN A 7 3.54 -12.88 -14.15
C GLN A 7 2.71 -12.81 -12.85
N LEU A 8 2.40 -11.63 -12.34
CA LEU A 8 1.51 -11.49 -11.19
C LEU A 8 0.11 -12.04 -11.46
N GLN A 9 -0.39 -11.89 -12.70
CA GLN A 9 -1.70 -12.38 -13.09
C GLN A 9 -1.75 -13.89 -13.38
N ASN A 10 -0.67 -14.47 -13.92
CA ASN A 10 -0.68 -15.82 -14.46
C ASN A 10 0.06 -16.84 -13.61
N ASP A 11 1.11 -16.43 -12.87
CA ASP A 11 1.98 -17.34 -12.13
C ASP A 11 1.54 -17.54 -10.67
N PHE A 12 0.51 -16.84 -10.23
CA PHE A 12 0.00 -16.89 -8.86
C PHE A 12 -1.50 -17.15 -8.84
N GLU A 13 -1.94 -17.83 -7.79
CA GLU A 13 -3.37 -17.98 -7.52
C GLU A 13 -4.01 -16.60 -7.28
N GLN A 14 -5.12 -16.35 -7.98
CA GLN A 14 -5.84 -15.09 -7.89
C GLN A 14 -6.94 -15.16 -6.84
N HIS A 15 -6.85 -14.33 -5.83
CA HIS A 15 -7.84 -14.22 -4.76
C HIS A 15 -8.71 -12.99 -4.96
N THR A 16 -9.96 -13.10 -4.54
CA THR A 16 -10.92 -12.00 -4.61
C THR A 16 -11.36 -11.61 -3.21
N VAL A 17 -11.32 -10.31 -2.91
CA VAL A 17 -11.77 -9.74 -1.64
C VAL A 17 -12.58 -8.47 -1.89
N VAL A 18 -13.60 -8.24 -1.09
CA VAL A 18 -14.32 -6.96 -1.03
C VAL A 18 -13.83 -6.21 0.20
N CYS A 19 -13.20 -5.08 -0.01
CA CYS A 19 -12.72 -4.25 1.11
C CYS A 19 -12.58 -2.79 0.72
N ALA A 20 -12.57 -1.94 1.73
CA ALA A 20 -12.33 -0.53 1.57
C ALA A 20 -10.83 -0.24 1.36
N LEU A 21 -10.55 0.74 0.51
CA LEU A 21 -9.25 1.38 0.40
C LEU A 21 -9.42 2.87 0.75
N GLN A 22 -8.63 3.35 1.67
CA GLN A 22 -8.66 4.72 2.14
C GLN A 22 -7.30 5.38 1.92
N CYS A 23 -7.32 6.63 1.46
CA CYS A 23 -6.11 7.43 1.38
C CYS A 23 -5.57 7.76 2.78
N ALA A 24 -4.27 7.59 2.98
CA ALA A 24 -3.61 7.96 4.23
C ALA A 24 -3.66 9.47 4.53
N GLY A 25 -3.90 10.30 3.49
CA GLY A 25 -4.07 11.76 3.63
C GLY A 25 -5.45 12.20 4.11
N ASN A 26 -6.40 11.29 4.30
CA ASN A 26 -7.69 11.67 4.90
C ASN A 26 -7.48 12.25 6.29
N ARG A 27 -8.30 13.25 6.64
CA ARG A 27 -8.25 14.03 7.89
C ARG A 27 -7.04 14.97 8.00
N ARG A 28 -6.31 15.20 6.91
CA ARG A 28 -5.16 16.12 6.93
C ARG A 28 -5.57 17.52 7.38
N HIS A 29 -6.69 18.04 6.87
CA HIS A 29 -7.22 19.33 7.31
C HIS A 29 -7.44 19.39 8.82
N THR A 30 -8.10 18.41 9.39
CA THR A 30 -8.37 18.36 10.83
C THR A 30 -7.08 18.27 11.66
N MET A 31 -6.14 17.44 11.24
CA MET A 31 -4.84 17.32 11.93
C MET A 31 -4.06 18.62 11.87
N ARG A 32 -3.98 19.23 10.70
CA ARG A 32 -3.28 20.48 10.44
C ARG A 32 -3.81 21.63 11.28
N THR A 33 -5.12 21.75 11.37
CA THR A 33 -5.76 22.88 12.07
C THR A 33 -5.87 22.71 13.58
N GLN A 34 -5.90 21.48 14.07
CA GLN A 34 -6.13 21.18 15.48
C GLN A 34 -4.92 20.68 16.25
N ILE A 35 -3.96 20.05 15.57
CA ILE A 35 -2.83 19.40 16.22
C ILE A 35 -1.52 20.09 15.87
N LYS A 36 -1.10 20.00 14.62
CA LYS A 36 0.10 20.66 14.08
C LYS A 36 0.08 20.67 12.57
N GLU A 37 0.95 21.49 11.98
CA GLU A 37 1.14 21.53 10.53
C GLU A 37 1.46 20.16 9.96
N VAL A 38 0.76 19.82 8.87
CA VAL A 38 0.96 18.59 8.10
C VAL A 38 1.16 18.98 6.65
N GLN A 39 2.24 18.53 6.04
CA GLN A 39 2.55 18.81 4.63
C GLN A 39 1.60 18.09 3.68
N GLY A 40 1.48 18.63 2.47
CA GLY A 40 0.68 18.10 1.38
C GLY A 40 -0.62 18.87 1.14
N LEU A 41 -1.41 18.44 0.15
CA LEU A 41 -2.68 19.06 -0.18
C LEU A 41 -3.66 19.01 1.00
N ASP A 42 -4.29 20.16 1.26
CA ASP A 42 -5.27 20.28 2.32
C ASP A 42 -6.62 19.73 1.85
N TRP A 43 -7.02 18.61 2.38
CA TRP A 43 -8.31 17.98 2.11
C TRP A 43 -8.91 17.30 3.35
N PHE A 44 -10.21 16.99 3.27
CA PHE A 44 -10.98 16.39 4.36
C PHE A 44 -10.90 14.84 4.33
N ASP A 45 -12.01 14.15 4.31
CA ASP A 45 -12.10 12.72 4.65
C ASP A 45 -12.63 11.84 3.52
N GLY A 46 -12.92 12.41 2.35
CA GLY A 46 -13.71 11.77 1.30
C GLY A 46 -12.93 10.78 0.40
N ALA A 47 -11.62 10.65 0.55
CA ALA A 47 -10.82 9.78 -0.31
C ALA A 47 -10.88 8.33 0.18
N VAL A 48 -12.01 7.69 -0.04
CA VAL A 48 -12.28 6.30 0.32
C VAL A 48 -13.12 5.62 -0.76
N MET A 49 -12.82 4.35 -1.03
CA MET A 49 -13.62 3.52 -1.93
C MET A 49 -13.83 2.15 -1.34
N ASN A 50 -14.92 1.47 -1.70
CA ASN A 50 -15.14 0.07 -1.39
C ASN A 50 -15.32 -0.70 -2.70
N CYS A 51 -14.43 -1.63 -2.98
CA CYS A 51 -14.37 -2.32 -4.26
C CYS A 51 -14.14 -3.83 -4.09
N LYS A 52 -14.45 -4.56 -5.16
CA LYS A 52 -14.01 -5.93 -5.33
C LYS A 52 -12.61 -5.91 -5.94
N TRP A 53 -11.64 -6.39 -5.18
CA TRP A 53 -10.24 -6.50 -5.59
C TRP A 53 -9.93 -7.93 -5.99
N ARG A 54 -9.11 -8.10 -7.01
CA ARG A 54 -8.61 -9.42 -7.42
C ARG A 54 -7.11 -9.35 -7.69
N GLY A 55 -6.37 -10.29 -7.11
CA GLY A 55 -4.92 -10.35 -7.29
C GLY A 55 -4.30 -11.49 -6.48
N PRO A 56 -2.97 -11.67 -6.60
CA PRO A 56 -2.22 -12.58 -5.76
C PRO A 56 -2.12 -12.05 -4.33
N ARG A 57 -2.01 -12.95 -3.38
CA ARG A 57 -1.71 -12.54 -2.00
C ARG A 57 -0.24 -12.12 -1.88
N VAL A 58 0.01 -11.07 -1.14
CA VAL A 58 1.38 -10.62 -0.82
C VAL A 58 2.22 -11.75 -0.23
N ARG A 59 1.63 -12.57 0.66
CA ARG A 59 2.28 -13.74 1.23
C ARG A 59 2.83 -14.70 0.18
N ASP A 60 2.09 -14.96 -0.89
CA ASP A 60 2.49 -15.91 -1.93
C ASP A 60 3.66 -15.34 -2.77
N ILE A 61 3.67 -14.02 -2.97
CA ILE A 61 4.77 -13.31 -3.61
C ILE A 61 6.03 -13.36 -2.72
N LEU A 62 5.91 -13.11 -1.44
CA LEU A 62 7.02 -13.17 -0.48
C LEU A 62 7.60 -14.58 -0.38
N ASN A 63 6.75 -15.61 -0.34
CA ASN A 63 7.17 -17.00 -0.35
C ASN A 63 7.95 -17.35 -1.63
N LYS A 64 7.49 -16.93 -2.79
CA LYS A 64 8.20 -17.11 -4.06
C LYS A 64 9.55 -16.37 -4.07
N ALA A 65 9.62 -15.23 -3.44
CA ALA A 65 10.85 -14.45 -3.27
C ALA A 65 11.79 -15.06 -2.22
N LYS A 66 11.39 -16.10 -1.51
CA LYS A 66 12.13 -16.73 -0.40
C LYS A 66 12.52 -15.72 0.69
N VAL A 67 11.62 -14.78 0.97
CA VAL A 67 11.80 -13.84 2.08
C VAL A 67 11.60 -14.61 3.38
N THR A 68 12.65 -14.69 4.20
CA THR A 68 12.59 -15.23 5.56
C THR A 68 12.74 -14.08 6.54
N LEU A 69 11.81 -13.96 7.47
CA LEU A 69 11.95 -13.03 8.58
C LEU A 69 12.85 -13.70 9.64
N PRO A 70 13.87 -13.01 10.16
CA PRO A 70 14.84 -13.60 11.09
C PRO A 70 14.22 -14.12 12.38
N ASP A 71 13.18 -13.44 12.88
CA ASP A 71 12.41 -13.88 14.03
C ASP A 71 10.93 -13.60 13.76
N ALA A 72 10.17 -14.66 13.58
CA ALA A 72 8.85 -14.74 12.97
C ALA A 72 7.72 -13.96 13.68
N THR A 73 8.00 -12.96 14.47
CA THR A 73 6.96 -12.31 15.26
C THR A 73 6.54 -10.93 14.76
N GLU A 74 7.42 -10.19 14.07
CA GLU A 74 7.06 -8.86 13.61
C GLU A 74 7.81 -8.49 12.32
N GLY A 75 7.06 -8.19 11.28
CA GLY A 75 7.59 -7.71 10.01
C GLY A 75 6.73 -6.60 9.40
N HIS A 76 7.35 -5.81 8.54
CA HIS A 76 6.65 -4.79 7.78
C HIS A 76 6.99 -4.91 6.30
N VAL A 77 5.98 -4.72 5.44
CA VAL A 77 6.19 -4.57 3.99
C VAL A 77 6.04 -3.11 3.63
N ALA A 78 7.05 -2.56 3.00
CA ALA A 78 7.04 -1.22 2.44
C ALA A 78 6.71 -1.29 0.95
N PHE A 79 5.70 -0.54 0.52
CA PHE A 79 5.33 -0.38 -0.88
C PHE A 79 5.79 1.00 -1.35
N ALA A 80 6.64 1.04 -2.36
CA ALA A 80 7.11 2.28 -2.99
C ALA A 80 6.75 2.28 -4.47
N CYS A 81 6.27 3.41 -4.98
CA CYS A 81 5.96 3.59 -6.39
C CYS A 81 6.86 4.67 -6.98
N HIS A 82 7.64 4.30 -8.00
CA HIS A 82 8.51 5.21 -8.73
C HIS A 82 7.94 5.61 -10.11
N ALA A 83 6.81 5.02 -10.49
CA ALA A 83 6.22 5.22 -11.81
C ALA A 83 5.44 6.53 -11.93
N VAL A 84 4.99 7.10 -10.84
CA VAL A 84 4.22 8.33 -10.81
C VAL A 84 4.86 9.29 -9.81
N PRO A 85 5.33 10.47 -10.26
CA PRO A 85 5.82 11.50 -9.35
C PRO A 85 4.71 11.88 -8.37
N THR A 86 5.01 11.83 -7.10
CA THR A 86 4.14 12.36 -6.06
C THR A 86 4.52 13.81 -5.75
N GLN A 87 3.71 14.53 -4.99
CA GLN A 87 3.99 15.92 -4.64
C GLN A 87 5.22 16.10 -3.73
N GLU A 88 5.68 15.03 -3.14
CA GLU A 88 6.79 15.01 -2.18
C GLU A 88 7.90 14.11 -2.73
N ASP A 89 8.64 14.61 -3.68
CA ASP A 89 9.82 13.93 -4.25
C ASP A 89 9.73 12.39 -4.35
N ASP A 90 9.10 11.94 -5.41
CA ASP A 90 9.45 10.73 -6.11
C ASP A 90 8.81 9.41 -5.75
N TRP A 91 8.18 9.19 -4.59
CA TRP A 91 7.63 7.86 -4.32
C TRP A 91 6.55 7.82 -3.23
N TYR A 92 5.57 6.98 -3.44
CA TYR A 92 4.57 6.65 -2.45
C TYR A 92 5.08 5.48 -1.59
N LEU A 93 5.10 5.66 -0.28
CA LEU A 93 5.44 4.62 0.67
C LEU A 93 4.23 4.25 1.52
N SER A 94 3.86 2.99 1.52
CA SER A 94 2.91 2.43 2.47
C SER A 94 3.57 1.30 3.26
N LEU A 95 3.38 1.31 4.56
CA LEU A 95 3.86 0.27 5.45
C LEU A 95 2.68 -0.59 5.90
N ILE A 96 2.82 -1.90 5.77
CA ILE A 96 1.85 -2.88 6.25
C ILE A 96 2.56 -3.80 7.23
N HIS A 97 2.00 -3.94 8.42
CA HIS A 97 2.44 -4.94 9.40
C HIS A 97 1.98 -6.34 8.95
N ILE A 98 2.88 -7.31 8.98
CA ILE A 98 2.62 -8.71 8.62
C ILE A 98 3.10 -9.66 9.72
#